data_4553ab8897547976596d1bfc28711142
#
_entry.id   4553ab8897547976596d1bfc28711142
#
_cell.length_a   1.000
_cell.length_b   1.000
_cell.length_c   1.000
_cell.angle_alpha   90.00
_cell.angle_beta   90.00
_cell.angle_gamma   90.00
#
_symmetry.space_group_name_H-M   'P 1'
#
loop_
_entity.id
_entity.type
_entity.pdbx_description
1 polymer ?
#
loop_
_entity_poly.entity_id
_entity_poly.type
_entity_poly.pdbx_seq_one_letter_code
_entity_poly.pdbx_strand_id
1 'polypeptide(L)' 'MDATERSRRILSALVREYIASGEPVPSSLLVRAAGLGVSSATVRNILARLED' A
#
# COMPACT_ATOMS: atom_id res chain seq x y z
N MET A 1 -18.71 -3.28 2.31
CA MET A 1 -17.26 -2.95 2.43
C MET A 1 -17.13 -1.48 2.75
N ASP A 2 -16.42 -1.11 3.79
CA ASP A 2 -16.25 0.29 4.12
C ASP A 2 -15.12 0.93 3.31
N ALA A 3 -15.01 2.27 3.38
CA ALA A 3 -14.04 3.02 2.59
C ALA A 3 -12.60 2.66 2.97
N THR A 4 -12.36 2.39 4.26
CA THR A 4 -11.03 2.04 4.74
C THR A 4 -10.56 0.71 4.14
N GLU A 5 -11.43 -0.27 4.12
CA GLU A 5 -11.09 -1.57 3.56
C GLU A 5 -10.85 -1.48 2.05
N ARG A 6 -11.66 -0.69 1.36
CA ARG A 6 -11.46 -0.45 -0.06
C ARG A 6 -10.10 0.19 -0.32
N SER A 7 -9.75 1.20 0.46
CA SER A 7 -8.47 1.89 0.32
C SER A 7 -7.30 0.95 0.56
N ARG A 8 -7.41 0.07 1.56
CA ARG A 8 -6.37 -0.93 1.83
C ARG A 8 -6.20 -1.89 0.67
N ARG A 9 -7.29 -2.32 0.04
CA ARG A 9 -7.22 -3.21 -1.11
C ARG A 9 -6.57 -2.56 -2.32
N ILE A 10 -6.92 -1.30 -2.58
CA ILE A 10 -6.32 -0.53 -3.66
C ILE A 10 -4.82 -0.40 -3.44
N LEU A 11 -4.42 -0.03 -2.22
CA LEU A 11 -3.03 0.14 -1.88
C LEU A 11 -2.26 -1.18 -1.97
N SER A 12 -2.85 -2.27 -1.50
CA SER A 12 -2.22 -3.60 -1.59
C SER A 12 -1.97 -4.00 -3.04
N ALA A 13 -2.91 -3.72 -3.92
CA ALA A 13 -2.75 -4.02 -5.34
C ALA A 13 -1.61 -3.22 -5.96
N LEU A 14 -1.51 -1.93 -5.61
CA LEU A 14 -0.44 -1.06 -6.10
C LEU A 14 0.93 -1.54 -5.62
N VAL A 15 1.05 -1.85 -4.33
CA VAL A 15 2.30 -2.34 -3.76
C VAL A 15 2.71 -3.66 -4.40
N ARG A 16 1.74 -4.53 -4.63
CA ARG A 16 2.00 -5.83 -5.24
C ARG A 16 2.58 -5.68 -6.65
N GLU A 17 2.13 -4.70 -7.40
CA GLU A 17 2.67 -4.41 -8.73
C GLU A 17 4.14 -4.00 -8.66
N TYR A 18 4.51 -3.15 -7.71
CA TYR A 18 5.90 -2.75 -7.53
C TYR A 18 6.78 -3.93 -7.17
N ILE A 19 6.33 -4.77 -6.25
CA ILE A 19 7.09 -5.94 -5.82
C ILE A 19 7.26 -6.92 -6.98
N ALA A 20 6.21 -7.16 -7.75
CA ALA A 20 6.24 -8.08 -8.88
C ALA A 20 7.20 -7.61 -9.98
N SER A 21 7.32 -6.30 -10.19
CA SER A 21 8.22 -5.74 -11.19
C SER A 21 9.66 -5.61 -10.69
N GLY A 22 9.89 -5.83 -9.40
CA GLY A 22 11.20 -5.66 -8.80
C GLY A 22 11.60 -4.23 -8.55
N GLU A 23 10.70 -3.29 -8.71
CA GLU A 23 10.97 -1.87 -8.47
C GLU A 23 10.83 -1.52 -7.00
N PRO A 24 11.65 -0.57 -6.49
CA PRO A 24 11.48 -0.10 -5.13
C PRO A 24 10.19 0.68 -4.98
N VAL A 25 9.56 0.57 -3.80
CA VAL A 25 8.33 1.30 -3.50
C VAL A 25 8.66 2.78 -3.36
N PRO A 26 8.08 3.67 -4.19
CA PRO A 26 8.41 5.09 -4.15
C PRO A 26 7.75 5.81 -2.98
N SER A 27 8.35 6.92 -2.54
CA SER A 27 7.76 7.73 -1.47
C SER A 27 6.40 8.29 -1.86
N SER A 28 6.15 8.50 -3.15
CA SER A 28 4.86 8.96 -3.64
C SER A 28 3.73 8.01 -3.28
N LEU A 29 4.03 6.74 -3.07
CA LEU A 29 3.04 5.78 -2.63
C LEU A 29 2.54 6.09 -1.22
N LEU A 30 3.44 6.56 -0.34
CA LEU A 30 3.06 6.97 1.01
C LEU A 30 2.14 8.18 0.98
N VAL A 31 2.41 9.13 0.09
CA VAL A 31 1.54 10.30 -0.09
C VAL A 31 0.16 9.87 -0.58
N ARG A 32 0.11 8.95 -1.52
CA ARG A 32 -1.15 8.43 -2.03
C ARG A 32 -1.92 7.68 -0.94
N ALA A 33 -1.23 6.90 -0.10
CA ALA A 33 -1.85 6.20 1.01
C ALA A 33 -2.48 7.18 2.00
N ALA A 34 -1.80 8.27 2.31
CA ALA A 34 -2.35 9.32 3.16
C ALA A 34 -3.62 9.93 2.56
N GLY A 35 -3.62 10.14 1.24
CA GLY A 35 -4.79 10.64 0.52
C GLY A 35 -5.96 9.67 0.55
N LEU A 36 -5.70 8.38 0.67
CA LEU A 36 -6.73 7.35 0.79
C LEU A 36 -7.18 7.11 2.24
N GLY A 37 -6.58 7.82 3.20
CA GLY A 37 -6.90 7.65 4.60
C GLY A 37 -6.25 6.45 5.28
N VAL A 38 -5.21 5.91 4.66
CA VAL A 38 -4.47 4.76 5.19
C VAL A 38 -3.26 5.27 5.98
N SER A 39 -3.10 4.81 7.22
CA SER A 39 -1.99 5.24 8.06
C SER A 39 -0.67 4.62 7.61
N SER A 40 0.45 5.28 7.98
CA SER A 40 1.78 4.76 7.65
C SER A 40 2.03 3.40 8.30
N ALA A 41 1.47 3.16 9.49
CA ALA A 41 1.59 1.87 10.15
C ALA A 41 0.91 0.77 9.33
N THR A 42 -0.27 1.06 8.77
CA THR A 42 -0.98 0.13 7.91
C THR A 42 -0.18 -0.17 6.63
N VAL A 43 0.43 0.87 6.04
CA VAL A 43 1.27 0.70 4.86
C VAL A 43 2.44 -0.24 5.16
N ARG A 44 3.10 -0.05 6.31
CA ARG A 44 4.21 -0.90 6.73
C ARG A 44 3.76 -2.36 6.89
N ASN A 45 2.59 -2.57 7.48
CA ASN A 45 2.04 -3.92 7.66
C ASN A 45 1.77 -4.59 6.31
N ILE A 46 1.22 -3.83 5.37
CA ILE A 46 0.97 -4.36 4.02
C ILE A 46 2.28 -4.75 3.35
N LEU A 47 3.29 -3.88 3.42
CA LEU A 47 4.60 -4.15 2.85
C LEU A 47 5.24 -5.39 3.46
N ALA A 48 5.18 -5.52 4.78
CA ALA A 48 5.76 -6.66 5.47
C ALA A 48 5.10 -7.98 5.03
N ARG A 49 3.79 -7.98 4.85
CA ARG A 49 3.07 -9.17 4.41
C ARG A 49 3.42 -9.58 2.99
N LEU A 50 3.60 -8.60 2.10
CA LEU A 50 3.86 -8.89 0.70
C LEU A 50 5.33 -9.25 0.43
N GLU A 51 6.22 -8.81 1.29
CA GLU A 51 7.64 -9.14 1.18
C GLU A 51 7.98 -10.50 1.77
N ASP A 52 7.08 -11.06 2.54
CA ASP A 52 7.32 -12.29 3.29
C ASP A 52 7.24 -13.58 2.40
#